data_d044a70f7ccaa93ed75019b65429c231
#
_entry.id   d044a70f7ccaa93ed75019b65429c231
#
_cell.length_a   1.000
_cell.length_b   1.000
_cell.length_c   1.000
_cell.angle_alpha   90.00
_cell.angle_beta   90.00
_cell.angle_gamma   90.00
#
_symmetry.space_group_name_H-M   'P 1'
#
loop_
_entity.id
_entity.type
_entity.pdbx_description
1 polymer ?
#
loop_
_entity_poly.entity_id
_entity_poly.type
_entity_poly.pdbx_seq_one_letter_code
_entity_poly.pdbx_strand_id
1 'polypeptide(L)'
;MSEEKNDQPTEEPTARRWEKSFEDGQIAFSSELISGLAVLVAMLFFWGTGEWFFSSMLNAMRERITYFDSMISSPETILLAIRRNVEQVGIACLGLMIPLALITIVAGLLQTRFNLSFKPMEMKWSKISVKSGFKRIFSTRSLNRGLIAILKSSAIVMVAYFLTIGRINEVTNSGMHTYKQLLQVGANLLLAIGFVTAVLMVVIGAVDLAFQLWKQKKDLMMTCLLYTSPSPRD
;
A
#
# COMPACT_ATOMS: atom_id res chain seq x y z
N MET A 1 -31.77 -39.72 -18.20
CA MET A 1 -30.76 -40.05 -17.18
C MET A 1 -29.40 -39.96 -17.86
N SER A 2 -28.51 -39.24 -17.23
CA SER A 2 -27.07 -39.16 -17.49
C SER A 2 -26.65 -38.38 -18.72
N GLU A 3 -26.15 -37.17 -18.44
CA GLU A 3 -24.87 -36.67 -18.91
C GLU A 3 -24.53 -35.30 -18.25
N GLU A 4 -24.77 -35.20 -16.96
CA GLU A 4 -24.14 -34.15 -16.12
C GLU A 4 -22.75 -34.64 -15.68
N LYS A 5 -21.89 -34.99 -16.61
CA LYS A 5 -20.52 -35.35 -16.30
C LYS A 5 -19.55 -34.41 -17.00
N ASN A 6 -18.84 -33.63 -16.20
CA ASN A 6 -17.60 -32.91 -16.50
C ASN A 6 -17.66 -31.59 -17.27
N ASP A 7 -18.44 -30.64 -16.81
CA ASP A 7 -18.26 -29.22 -17.17
C ASP A 7 -17.21 -28.51 -16.27
N GLN A 8 -16.21 -29.24 -15.79
CA GLN A 8 -15.09 -28.58 -15.15
C GLN A 8 -14.22 -27.92 -16.24
N PRO A 9 -13.96 -26.59 -16.10
CA PRO A 9 -13.11 -25.88 -17.05
C PRO A 9 -11.66 -26.38 -16.90
N THR A 10 -11.21 -27.15 -17.88
CA THR A 10 -9.87 -27.78 -17.89
C THR A 10 -8.96 -27.19 -18.95
N GLU A 11 -9.53 -26.52 -19.96
CA GLU A 11 -8.77 -25.96 -21.09
C GLU A 11 -8.18 -24.61 -20.77
N GLU A 12 -6.96 -24.35 -21.26
CA GLU A 12 -6.31 -23.06 -21.09
C GLU A 12 -7.06 -21.94 -21.83
N PRO A 13 -7.15 -20.74 -21.22
CA PRO A 13 -7.84 -19.61 -21.82
C PRO A 13 -7.14 -19.16 -23.10
N THR A 14 -7.91 -18.90 -24.17
CA THR A 14 -7.41 -18.36 -25.42
C THR A 14 -6.92 -16.91 -25.27
N ALA A 15 -6.00 -16.46 -26.15
CA ALA A 15 -5.47 -15.09 -26.14
C ALA A 15 -6.60 -14.04 -26.20
N ARG A 16 -7.64 -14.27 -27.01
CA ARG A 16 -8.81 -13.39 -27.14
C ARG A 16 -9.61 -13.29 -25.82
N ARG A 17 -9.70 -14.36 -25.04
CA ARG A 17 -10.37 -14.33 -23.73
C ARG A 17 -9.58 -13.57 -22.70
N TRP A 18 -8.25 -13.64 -22.74
CA TRP A 18 -7.38 -12.80 -21.95
C TRP A 18 -7.58 -11.32 -22.29
N GLU A 19 -7.56 -10.97 -23.57
CA GLU A 19 -7.74 -9.61 -24.05
C GLU A 19 -9.10 -9.04 -23.62
N LYS A 20 -10.17 -9.77 -23.81
CA LYS A 20 -11.50 -9.39 -23.35
C LYS A 20 -11.59 -9.23 -21.82
N SER A 21 -10.91 -10.08 -21.06
CA SER A 21 -10.83 -9.95 -19.59
C SER A 21 -10.13 -8.65 -19.18
N PHE A 22 -9.07 -8.26 -19.87
CA PHE A 22 -8.39 -7.00 -19.66
C PHE A 22 -9.25 -5.79 -20.04
N GLU A 23 -9.95 -5.84 -21.17
CA GLU A 23 -10.91 -4.81 -21.59
C GLU A 23 -12.04 -4.64 -20.58
N ASP A 24 -12.55 -5.72 -20.00
CA ASP A 24 -13.60 -5.71 -18.98
C ASP A 24 -13.07 -5.29 -17.58
N GLY A 25 -11.76 -5.02 -17.47
CA GLY A 25 -11.13 -4.60 -16.23
C GLY A 25 -10.97 -5.71 -15.17
N GLN A 26 -11.04 -6.98 -15.59
CA GLN A 26 -10.80 -8.14 -14.72
C GLN A 26 -9.31 -8.45 -14.67
N ILE A 27 -8.58 -7.65 -13.90
CA ILE A 27 -7.12 -7.75 -13.76
C ILE A 27 -6.79 -8.22 -12.35
N ALA A 28 -5.83 -9.15 -12.21
CA ALA A 28 -5.28 -9.50 -10.91
C ALA A 28 -4.54 -8.30 -10.33
N PHE A 29 -4.97 -7.84 -9.18
CA PHE A 29 -4.46 -6.63 -8.54
C PHE A 29 -4.34 -6.83 -7.04
N SER A 30 -3.13 -6.70 -6.49
CA SER A 30 -2.88 -6.75 -5.06
C SER A 30 -2.58 -5.37 -4.52
N SER A 31 -3.54 -4.79 -3.79
CA SER A 31 -3.33 -3.53 -3.05
C SER A 31 -2.31 -3.70 -1.93
N GLU A 32 -2.18 -4.91 -1.38
CA GLU A 32 -1.23 -5.23 -0.31
C GLU A 32 0.22 -5.07 -0.77
N LEU A 33 0.53 -5.54 -1.98
CA LEU A 33 1.87 -5.39 -2.55
C LEU A 33 2.23 -3.91 -2.77
N ILE A 34 1.30 -3.13 -3.29
CA ILE A 34 1.52 -1.68 -3.50
C ILE A 34 1.75 -0.98 -2.17
N SER A 35 0.92 -1.27 -1.18
CA SER A 35 1.07 -0.70 0.17
C SER A 35 2.40 -1.09 0.81
N GLY A 36 2.80 -2.36 0.69
CA GLY A 36 4.09 -2.84 1.18
C GLY A 36 5.28 -2.13 0.52
N LEU A 37 5.24 -1.97 -0.81
CA LEU A 37 6.26 -1.24 -1.56
C LEU A 37 6.30 0.24 -1.17
N ALA A 38 5.16 0.88 -0.97
CA ALA A 38 5.09 2.27 -0.52
C ALA A 38 5.73 2.45 0.87
N VAL A 39 5.42 1.56 1.82
CA VAL A 39 6.04 1.59 3.16
C VAL A 39 7.54 1.33 3.07
N LEU A 40 7.98 0.39 2.23
CA LEU A 40 9.40 0.11 2.01
C LEU A 40 10.15 1.34 1.49
N VAL A 41 9.60 2.02 0.48
CA VAL A 41 10.18 3.27 -0.06
C VAL A 41 10.21 4.37 1.00
N ALA A 42 9.16 4.50 1.82
CA ALA A 42 9.16 5.45 2.93
C ALA A 42 10.27 5.15 3.94
N MET A 43 10.49 3.87 4.29
CA MET A 43 11.56 3.48 5.22
C MET A 43 12.96 3.73 4.62
N LEU A 44 13.14 3.44 3.33
CA LEU A 44 14.39 3.75 2.62
C LEU A 44 14.66 5.27 2.56
N PHE A 45 13.62 6.06 2.34
CA PHE A 45 13.72 7.52 2.38
C PHE A 45 14.17 8.01 3.76
N PHE A 46 13.52 7.57 4.84
CA PHE A 46 13.89 7.96 6.19
C PHE A 46 15.26 7.43 6.61
N TRP A 47 15.66 6.27 6.12
CA TRP A 47 17.01 5.75 6.36
C TRP A 47 18.09 6.59 5.68
N GLY A 48 17.87 7.02 4.43
CA GLY A 48 18.85 7.79 3.66
C GLY A 48 18.84 9.29 3.93
N THR A 49 17.66 9.88 4.16
CA THR A 49 17.46 11.35 4.25
C THR A 49 16.76 11.79 5.52
N GLY A 50 16.53 10.88 6.46
CA GLY A 50 15.76 11.15 7.68
C GLY A 50 16.36 12.28 8.51
N GLU A 51 17.68 12.35 8.67
CA GLU A 51 18.35 13.42 9.39
C GLU A 51 18.06 14.79 8.78
N TRP A 52 18.18 14.89 7.46
CA TRP A 52 17.84 16.11 6.73
C TRP A 52 16.35 16.47 6.88
N PHE A 53 15.46 15.48 6.74
CA PHE A 53 14.02 15.69 6.86
C PHE A 53 13.63 16.21 8.24
N PHE A 54 14.06 15.52 9.30
CA PHE A 54 13.74 15.92 10.66
C PHE A 54 14.42 17.23 11.08
N SER A 55 15.68 17.48 10.67
CA SER A 55 16.35 18.74 10.93
C SER A 55 15.66 19.92 10.24
N SER A 56 15.16 19.74 9.03
CA SER A 56 14.36 20.76 8.33
C SER A 56 13.08 21.10 9.09
N MET A 57 12.37 20.08 9.60
CA MET A 57 11.18 20.30 10.43
C MET A 57 11.49 21.02 11.74
N LEU A 58 12.53 20.55 12.45
CA LEU A 58 12.94 21.14 13.72
C LEU A 58 13.42 22.59 13.57
N ASN A 59 14.15 22.89 12.48
CA ASN A 59 14.61 24.24 12.21
C ASN A 59 13.44 25.18 11.90
N ALA A 60 12.46 24.71 11.11
CA ALA A 60 11.25 25.46 10.85
C ALA A 60 10.47 25.77 12.14
N MET A 61 10.38 24.82 13.07
CA MET A 61 9.75 25.04 14.38
C MET A 61 10.58 25.98 15.26
N ARG A 62 11.90 25.80 15.34
CA ARG A 62 12.80 26.61 16.16
C ARG A 62 12.78 28.06 15.72
N GLU A 63 12.88 28.35 14.43
CA GLU A 63 12.79 29.72 13.90
C GLU A 63 11.51 30.42 14.36
N ARG A 64 10.37 29.72 14.41
CA ARG A 64 9.10 30.27 14.85
C ARG A 64 9.08 30.63 16.33
N ILE A 65 9.60 29.74 17.15
CA ILE A 65 9.62 29.97 18.61
C ILE A 65 10.58 31.10 18.95
N THR A 66 11.74 31.15 18.30
CA THR A 66 12.79 32.11 18.62
C THR A 66 12.47 33.54 18.13
N TYR A 67 11.86 33.68 16.96
CA TYR A 67 11.60 34.97 16.33
C TYR A 67 10.13 35.38 16.37
N PHE A 68 9.33 34.81 17.27
CA PHE A 68 7.91 35.07 17.38
C PHE A 68 7.59 36.56 17.53
N ASP A 69 8.26 37.27 18.44
CA ASP A 69 8.04 38.71 18.69
C ASP A 69 8.37 39.58 17.47
N SER A 70 9.45 39.25 16.75
CA SER A 70 9.86 40.03 15.56
C SER A 70 8.95 39.77 14.35
N MET A 71 8.29 38.62 14.30
CA MET A 71 7.35 38.28 13.22
C MET A 71 6.02 39.03 13.30
N ILE A 72 5.58 39.37 14.51
CA ILE A 72 4.29 40.06 14.73
C ILE A 72 4.39 41.57 14.44
N SER A 73 5.62 42.07 14.24
CA SER A 73 5.88 43.54 14.11
C SER A 73 5.25 44.19 12.88
N SER A 74 5.00 43.45 11.79
CA SER A 74 4.32 43.97 10.61
C SER A 74 3.64 42.85 9.78
N PRO A 75 2.54 43.14 9.05
CA PRO A 75 1.89 42.15 8.18
C PRO A 75 2.80 41.56 7.09
N GLU A 76 3.77 42.32 6.60
CA GLU A 76 4.71 41.90 5.58
C GLU A 76 5.69 40.85 6.11
N THR A 77 6.18 41.02 7.33
CA THR A 77 7.06 40.05 7.98
C THR A 77 6.35 38.73 8.24
N ILE A 78 5.08 38.78 8.61
CA ILE A 78 4.25 37.58 8.78
C ILE A 78 4.12 36.82 7.45
N LEU A 79 3.83 37.52 6.34
CA LEU A 79 3.66 36.91 5.04
C LEU A 79 4.94 36.25 4.52
N LEU A 80 6.08 36.94 4.65
CA LEU A 80 7.40 36.42 4.29
C LEU A 80 7.76 35.16 5.13
N ALA A 81 7.42 35.21 6.40
CA ALA A 81 7.67 34.09 7.29
C ALA A 81 6.81 32.86 6.94
N ILE A 82 5.54 33.05 6.58
CA ILE A 82 4.66 31.96 6.12
C ILE A 82 5.21 31.37 4.81
N ARG A 83 5.56 32.22 3.84
CA ARG A 83 6.12 31.80 2.55
C ARG A 83 7.36 30.91 2.75
N ARG A 84 8.33 31.37 3.55
CA ARG A 84 9.56 30.64 3.83
C ARG A 84 9.32 29.28 4.47
N ASN A 85 8.33 29.21 5.36
CA ASN A 85 7.93 27.94 5.98
C ASN A 85 7.32 26.98 4.97
N VAL A 86 6.39 27.48 4.14
CA VAL A 86 5.75 26.65 3.13
C VAL A 86 6.80 26.12 2.13
N GLU A 87 7.77 26.94 1.75
CA GLU A 87 8.87 26.50 0.90
C GLU A 87 9.71 25.43 1.59
N GLN A 88 10.18 25.64 2.81
CA GLN A 88 11.07 24.73 3.52
C GLN A 88 10.39 23.39 3.87
N VAL A 89 9.21 23.46 4.47
CA VAL A 89 8.43 22.26 4.83
C VAL A 89 7.87 21.58 3.58
N GLY A 90 7.45 22.36 2.58
CA GLY A 90 6.95 21.86 1.32
C GLY A 90 7.99 21.05 0.55
N ILE A 91 9.23 21.54 0.45
CA ILE A 91 10.34 20.81 -0.20
C ILE A 91 10.60 19.49 0.54
N ALA A 92 10.64 19.51 1.87
CA ALA A 92 10.85 18.30 2.64
C ALA A 92 9.72 17.26 2.45
N CYS A 93 8.46 17.71 2.46
CA CYS A 93 7.30 16.86 2.19
C CYS A 93 7.28 16.34 0.75
N LEU A 94 7.58 17.17 -0.24
CA LEU A 94 7.66 16.76 -1.64
C LEU A 94 8.76 15.71 -1.85
N GLY A 95 9.89 15.83 -1.16
CA GLY A 95 10.96 14.84 -1.18
C GLY A 95 10.51 13.44 -0.77
N LEU A 96 9.55 13.34 0.15
CA LEU A 96 8.91 12.06 0.53
C LEU A 96 7.76 11.69 -0.42
N MET A 97 6.91 12.64 -0.77
CA MET A 97 5.70 12.39 -1.56
C MET A 97 5.99 11.92 -2.99
N ILE A 98 7.02 12.48 -3.63
CA ILE A 98 7.36 12.14 -5.02
C ILE A 98 7.76 10.67 -5.16
N PRO A 99 8.73 10.11 -4.41
CA PRO A 99 9.07 8.70 -4.53
C PRO A 99 7.92 7.77 -4.14
N LEU A 100 7.08 8.14 -3.15
CA LEU A 100 5.89 7.38 -2.80
C LEU A 100 4.86 7.35 -3.94
N ALA A 101 4.61 8.48 -4.58
CA ALA A 101 3.71 8.55 -5.72
C ALA A 101 4.25 7.75 -6.91
N LEU A 102 5.55 7.88 -7.19
CA LEU A 102 6.19 7.14 -8.28
C LEU A 102 6.09 5.62 -8.07
N ILE A 103 6.43 5.11 -6.88
CA ILE A 103 6.39 3.66 -6.65
C ILE A 103 4.96 3.12 -6.72
N THR A 104 3.97 3.85 -6.20
CA THR A 104 2.56 3.41 -6.26
C THR A 104 2.03 3.40 -7.69
N ILE A 105 2.36 4.41 -8.50
CA ILE A 105 1.99 4.47 -9.91
C ILE A 105 2.68 3.35 -10.69
N VAL A 106 4.00 3.21 -10.55
CA VAL A 106 4.78 2.19 -11.27
C VAL A 106 4.32 0.78 -10.89
N ALA A 107 4.16 0.50 -9.60
CA ALA A 107 3.70 -0.80 -9.13
C ALA A 107 2.27 -1.10 -9.61
N GLY A 108 1.38 -0.11 -9.64
CA GLY A 108 0.03 -0.25 -10.18
C GLY A 108 0.04 -0.53 -11.69
N LEU A 109 0.81 0.21 -12.46
CA LEU A 109 0.94 0.02 -13.91
C LEU A 109 1.55 -1.34 -14.26
N LEU A 110 2.56 -1.79 -13.53
CA LEU A 110 3.17 -3.10 -13.73
C LEU A 110 2.18 -4.24 -13.44
N GLN A 111 1.39 -4.14 -12.36
CA GLN A 111 0.37 -5.14 -12.04
C GLN A 111 -0.74 -5.20 -13.09
N THR A 112 -1.16 -4.05 -13.63
CA THR A 112 -2.19 -3.98 -14.67
C THR A 112 -1.64 -4.25 -16.07
N ARG A 113 -0.34 -4.55 -16.21
CA ARG A 113 0.34 -4.73 -17.51
C ARG A 113 0.11 -3.54 -18.45
N PHE A 114 0.09 -2.32 -17.89
CA PHE A 114 -0.22 -1.07 -18.61
C PHE A 114 -1.61 -1.01 -19.26
N ASN A 115 -2.51 -1.94 -18.94
CA ASN A 115 -3.88 -1.92 -19.42
C ASN A 115 -4.75 -1.06 -18.51
N LEU A 116 -5.07 0.14 -18.98
CA LEU A 116 -5.98 1.07 -18.32
C LEU A 116 -7.38 0.89 -18.91
N SER A 117 -8.22 0.09 -18.27
CA SER A 117 -9.64 -0.04 -18.65
C SER A 117 -10.48 0.96 -17.87
N PHE A 118 -11.21 1.82 -18.59
CA PHE A 118 -12.16 2.76 -17.98
C PHE A 118 -13.58 2.19 -17.84
N LYS A 119 -13.86 1.02 -18.41
CA LYS A 119 -15.18 0.36 -18.32
C LYS A 119 -15.68 0.14 -16.87
N PRO A 120 -14.85 -0.20 -15.87
CA PRO A 120 -15.32 -0.33 -14.49
C PRO A 120 -15.79 0.98 -13.85
N MET A 121 -15.41 2.13 -14.40
CA MET A 121 -15.81 3.47 -13.91
C MET A 121 -17.20 3.89 -14.37
N GLU A 122 -17.82 3.17 -15.29
CA GLU A 122 -19.21 3.42 -15.70
C GLU A 122 -20.15 3.25 -14.50
N MET A 123 -20.88 4.32 -14.17
CA MET A 123 -21.85 4.33 -13.07
C MET A 123 -23.03 3.40 -13.39
N LYS A 124 -23.06 2.24 -12.76
CA LYS A 124 -24.20 1.31 -12.82
C LYS A 124 -25.10 1.53 -11.62
N TRP A 125 -26.07 2.43 -11.74
CA TRP A 125 -27.05 2.75 -10.69
C TRP A 125 -27.77 1.53 -10.11
N SER A 126 -27.94 0.48 -10.92
CA SER A 126 -28.53 -0.79 -10.48
C SER A 126 -27.74 -1.54 -9.40
N LYS A 127 -26.47 -1.19 -9.17
CA LYS A 127 -25.61 -1.80 -8.13
C LYS A 127 -25.72 -1.13 -6.78
N ILE A 128 -26.39 0.02 -6.67
CA ILE A 128 -26.58 0.77 -5.43
C ILE A 128 -27.85 0.24 -4.73
N SER A 129 -27.72 -0.92 -4.09
CA SER A 129 -28.79 -1.48 -3.25
C SER A 129 -28.27 -1.70 -1.84
N VAL A 130 -28.84 -0.98 -0.88
CA VAL A 130 -28.48 -1.06 0.55
C VAL A 130 -28.65 -2.50 1.07
N LYS A 131 -29.72 -3.19 0.64
CA LYS A 131 -30.03 -4.56 1.07
C LYS A 131 -28.99 -5.59 0.60
N SER A 132 -28.47 -5.42 -0.62
CA SER A 132 -27.40 -6.28 -1.15
C SER A 132 -26.05 -5.96 -0.50
N GLY A 133 -25.83 -4.71 -0.09
CA GLY A 133 -24.66 -4.27 0.65
C GLY A 133 -24.53 -4.96 2.01
N PHE A 134 -25.60 -5.00 2.80
CA PHE A 134 -25.63 -5.69 4.09
C PHE A 134 -25.31 -7.19 3.96
N LYS A 135 -25.95 -7.88 3.00
CA LYS A 135 -25.70 -9.31 2.74
C LYS A 135 -24.25 -9.58 2.33
N ARG A 136 -23.59 -8.63 1.66
CA ARG A 136 -22.20 -8.73 1.23
C ARG A 136 -21.21 -8.58 2.39
N ILE A 137 -21.52 -7.75 3.38
CA ILE A 137 -20.71 -7.56 4.60
C ILE A 137 -20.70 -8.84 5.45
N PHE A 138 -21.86 -9.50 5.62
CA PHE A 138 -22.01 -10.74 6.39
C PHE A 138 -21.83 -12.03 5.56
N SER A 139 -21.12 -11.96 4.43
CA SER A 139 -20.83 -13.14 3.63
C SER A 139 -19.59 -13.88 4.14
N THR A 140 -19.55 -15.22 3.94
CA THR A 140 -18.36 -16.05 4.25
C THR A 140 -17.08 -15.52 3.60
N ARG A 141 -17.21 -14.88 2.42
CA ARG A 141 -16.08 -14.24 1.74
C ARG A 141 -15.55 -13.04 2.52
N SER A 142 -16.41 -12.26 3.17
CA SER A 142 -16.03 -11.12 4.02
C SER A 142 -15.37 -11.60 5.31
N LEU A 143 -15.89 -12.66 5.92
CA LEU A 143 -15.31 -13.30 7.11
C LEU A 143 -13.89 -13.80 6.85
N ASN A 144 -13.65 -14.49 5.73
CA ASN A 144 -12.32 -14.95 5.36
C ASN A 144 -11.33 -13.79 5.15
N ARG A 145 -11.77 -12.69 4.52
CA ARG A 145 -10.94 -11.49 4.40
C ARG A 145 -10.62 -10.87 5.75
N GLY A 146 -11.58 -10.80 6.65
CA GLY A 146 -11.39 -10.33 8.02
C GLY A 146 -10.39 -11.19 8.80
N LEU A 147 -10.48 -12.51 8.69
CA LEU A 147 -9.54 -13.44 9.34
C LEU A 147 -8.10 -13.23 8.83
N ILE A 148 -7.93 -13.11 7.52
CA ILE A 148 -6.61 -12.84 6.91
C ILE A 148 -6.06 -11.49 7.37
N ALA A 149 -6.91 -10.45 7.49
CA ALA A 149 -6.48 -9.15 7.99
C ALA A 149 -6.03 -9.22 9.46
N ILE A 150 -6.72 -9.97 10.31
CA ILE A 150 -6.34 -10.20 11.71
C ILE A 150 -5.00 -10.94 11.78
N LEU A 151 -4.81 -12.00 10.99
CA LEU A 151 -3.55 -12.74 10.94
C LEU A 151 -2.38 -11.86 10.51
N LYS A 152 -2.55 -11.01 9.51
CA LYS A 152 -1.53 -10.05 9.07
C LYS A 152 -1.19 -9.05 10.18
N SER A 153 -2.21 -8.46 10.80
CA SER A 153 -2.01 -7.50 11.89
C SER A 153 -1.32 -8.14 13.09
N SER A 154 -1.68 -9.36 13.45
CA SER A 154 -1.03 -10.08 14.56
C SER A 154 0.43 -10.41 14.26
N ALA A 155 0.77 -10.76 13.01
CA ALA A 155 2.15 -10.98 12.59
C ALA A 155 3.00 -9.70 12.72
N ILE A 156 2.47 -8.54 12.30
CA ILE A 156 3.16 -7.24 12.42
C ILE A 156 3.38 -6.89 13.89
N VAL A 157 2.35 -7.02 14.72
CA VAL A 157 2.46 -6.76 16.18
C VAL A 157 3.48 -7.68 16.82
N MET A 158 3.50 -8.96 16.46
CA MET A 158 4.45 -9.94 16.97
C MET A 158 5.89 -9.57 16.60
N VAL A 159 6.15 -9.18 15.36
CA VAL A 159 7.47 -8.71 14.92
C VAL A 159 7.90 -7.46 15.71
N ALA A 160 7.02 -6.47 15.82
CA ALA A 160 7.30 -5.26 16.59
C ALA A 160 7.63 -5.58 18.06
N TYR A 161 6.86 -6.49 18.68
CA TYR A 161 7.07 -6.93 20.06
C TYR A 161 8.44 -7.58 20.25
N PHE A 162 8.82 -8.55 19.40
CA PHE A 162 10.11 -9.24 19.52
C PHE A 162 11.31 -8.30 19.28
N LEU A 163 11.21 -7.39 18.32
CA LEU A 163 12.25 -6.39 18.06
C LEU A 163 12.40 -5.42 19.24
N THR A 164 11.29 -5.04 19.86
CA THR A 164 11.31 -4.14 21.01
C THR A 164 11.92 -4.82 22.24
N ILE A 165 11.49 -6.04 22.56
CA ILE A 165 12.04 -6.78 23.72
C ILE A 165 13.53 -7.07 23.52
N GLY A 166 13.96 -7.45 22.31
CA GLY A 166 15.36 -7.72 22.03
C GLY A 166 16.28 -6.51 22.29
N ARG A 167 15.74 -5.29 22.23
CA ARG A 167 16.50 -4.04 22.45
C ARG A 167 16.19 -3.34 23.75
N ILE A 168 15.26 -3.84 24.57
CA ILE A 168 14.88 -3.20 25.83
C ILE A 168 16.07 -3.12 26.80
N ASN A 169 16.95 -4.13 26.79
CA ASN A 169 18.16 -4.14 27.61
C ASN A 169 19.17 -3.07 27.18
N GLU A 170 19.24 -2.73 25.89
CA GLU A 170 20.09 -1.63 25.40
C GLU A 170 19.55 -0.28 25.90
N VAL A 171 18.22 -0.13 25.95
CA VAL A 171 17.58 1.11 26.43
C VAL A 171 17.67 1.23 27.93
N THR A 172 17.46 0.16 28.71
CA THR A 172 17.47 0.19 30.18
C THR A 172 18.87 0.25 30.77
N ASN A 173 19.84 -0.44 30.18
CA ASN A 173 21.25 -0.35 30.63
C ASN A 173 21.90 0.99 30.25
N SER A 174 21.26 1.76 29.42
CA SER A 174 21.67 3.08 28.97
C SER A 174 21.34 4.21 29.96
N GLY A 175 21.11 3.92 31.22
CA GLY A 175 20.67 4.84 32.29
C GLY A 175 21.53 6.10 32.52
N MET A 176 22.53 6.34 31.67
CA MET A 176 23.39 7.54 31.71
C MET A 176 23.45 8.27 30.37
N HIS A 177 22.49 8.04 29.43
CA HIS A 177 22.56 8.67 28.13
C HIS A 177 21.96 10.07 28.12
N THR A 178 22.65 10.97 27.41
CA THR A 178 22.12 12.27 27.03
C THR A 178 20.82 12.08 26.24
N TYR A 179 19.85 13.01 26.37
CA TYR A 179 18.57 12.95 25.64
C TYR A 179 18.73 12.70 24.12
N LYS A 180 19.82 13.19 23.50
CA LYS A 180 20.16 12.94 22.10
C LYS A 180 20.38 11.46 21.78
N GLN A 181 21.07 10.76 22.69
CA GLN A 181 21.34 9.33 22.52
C GLN A 181 20.05 8.50 22.65
N LEU A 182 19.17 8.86 23.59
CA LEU A 182 17.86 8.24 23.73
C LEU A 182 17.00 8.44 22.47
N LEU A 183 17.00 9.64 21.89
CA LEU A 183 16.29 9.92 20.64
C LEU A 183 16.86 9.10 19.47
N GLN A 184 18.18 8.97 19.39
CA GLN A 184 18.84 8.19 18.33
C GLN A 184 18.53 6.68 18.45
N VAL A 185 18.58 6.14 19.66
CA VAL A 185 18.21 4.72 19.91
C VAL A 185 16.74 4.49 19.54
N GLY A 186 15.84 5.41 19.95
CA GLY A 186 14.43 5.35 19.61
C GLY A 186 14.19 5.42 18.10
N ALA A 187 14.85 6.35 17.41
CA ALA A 187 14.75 6.48 15.95
C ALA A 187 15.24 5.22 15.23
N ASN A 188 16.40 4.67 15.64
CA ASN A 188 16.93 3.43 15.07
C ASN A 188 16.00 2.23 15.30
N LEU A 189 15.37 2.15 16.48
CA LEU A 189 14.40 1.11 16.78
C LEU A 189 13.15 1.24 15.88
N LEU A 190 12.62 2.45 15.75
CA LEU A 190 11.47 2.72 14.86
C LEU A 190 11.77 2.39 13.39
N LEU A 191 12.96 2.77 12.91
CA LEU A 191 13.40 2.43 11.56
C LEU A 191 13.54 0.92 11.38
N ALA A 192 14.11 0.21 12.35
CA ALA A 192 14.24 -1.25 12.29
C ALA A 192 12.87 -1.95 12.25
N ILE A 193 11.95 -1.55 13.13
CA ILE A 193 10.57 -2.08 13.16
C ILE A 193 9.87 -1.78 11.82
N GLY A 194 9.96 -0.54 11.36
CA GLY A 194 9.34 -0.10 10.11
C GLY A 194 9.88 -0.85 8.90
N PHE A 195 11.20 -1.06 8.84
CA PHE A 195 11.83 -1.76 7.73
C PHE A 195 11.46 -3.25 7.69
N VAL A 196 11.53 -3.94 8.84
CA VAL A 196 11.13 -5.36 8.91
C VAL A 196 9.64 -5.53 8.59
N THR A 197 8.81 -4.63 9.09
CA THR A 197 7.37 -4.62 8.77
C THR A 197 7.13 -4.38 7.28
N ALA A 198 7.85 -3.45 6.65
CA ALA A 198 7.75 -3.17 5.22
C ALA A 198 8.11 -4.41 4.38
N VAL A 199 9.22 -5.07 4.69
CA VAL A 199 9.65 -6.30 4.00
C VAL A 199 8.59 -7.39 4.18
N LEU A 200 8.08 -7.59 5.39
CA LEU A 200 7.01 -8.55 5.66
C LEU A 200 5.76 -8.26 4.80
N MET A 201 5.34 -6.99 4.73
CA MET A 201 4.18 -6.59 3.91
C MET A 201 4.42 -6.83 2.42
N VAL A 202 5.63 -6.60 1.92
CA VAL A 202 5.99 -6.89 0.51
C VAL A 202 5.90 -8.39 0.23
N VAL A 203 6.42 -9.24 1.13
CA VAL A 203 6.35 -10.70 0.98
C VAL A 203 4.88 -11.17 0.98
N ILE A 204 4.08 -10.72 1.94
CA ILE A 204 2.65 -11.05 2.01
C ILE A 204 1.93 -10.56 0.74
N GLY A 205 2.22 -9.35 0.29
CA GLY A 205 1.63 -8.77 -0.92
C GLY A 205 2.02 -9.52 -2.19
N ALA A 206 3.26 -10.01 -2.28
CA ALA A 206 3.72 -10.84 -3.40
C ALA A 206 2.98 -12.19 -3.45
N VAL A 207 2.79 -12.84 -2.31
CA VAL A 207 2.00 -14.07 -2.20
C VAL A 207 0.54 -13.82 -2.57
N ASP A 208 -0.05 -12.71 -2.10
CA ASP A 208 -1.41 -12.31 -2.46
C ASP A 208 -1.55 -12.09 -3.98
N LEU A 209 -0.59 -11.39 -4.61
CA LEU A 209 -0.58 -11.20 -6.06
C LEU A 209 -0.50 -12.54 -6.81
N ALA A 210 0.40 -13.43 -6.39
CA ALA A 210 0.52 -14.77 -7.00
C ALA A 210 -0.80 -15.56 -6.91
N PHE A 211 -1.46 -15.50 -5.76
CA PHE A 211 -2.76 -16.13 -5.56
C PHE A 211 -3.85 -15.51 -6.46
N GLN A 212 -3.87 -14.20 -6.62
CA GLN A 212 -4.83 -13.51 -7.48
C GLN A 212 -4.60 -13.82 -8.96
N LEU A 213 -3.33 -13.91 -9.40
CA LEU A 213 -2.99 -14.33 -10.77
C LEU A 213 -3.44 -15.78 -11.03
N TRP A 214 -3.18 -16.68 -10.09
CA TRP A 214 -3.63 -18.07 -10.20
C TRP A 214 -5.17 -18.15 -10.27
N LYS A 215 -5.87 -17.41 -9.42
CA LYS A 215 -7.32 -17.35 -9.41
C LYS A 215 -7.87 -16.79 -10.71
N GLN A 216 -7.31 -15.69 -11.23
CA GLN A 216 -7.70 -15.12 -12.52
C GLN A 216 -7.53 -16.12 -13.66
N LYS A 217 -6.39 -16.85 -13.69
CA LYS A 217 -6.19 -17.92 -14.69
C LYS A 217 -7.28 -18.97 -14.56
N LYS A 218 -7.62 -19.42 -13.36
CA LYS A 218 -8.67 -20.42 -13.11
C LYS A 218 -10.06 -19.94 -13.52
N ASP A 219 -10.40 -18.68 -13.24
CA ASP A 219 -11.70 -18.08 -13.59
C ASP A 219 -11.86 -17.88 -15.12
N LEU A 220 -10.76 -17.86 -15.87
CA LEU A 220 -10.73 -17.72 -17.32
C LEU A 220 -10.70 -19.09 -18.06
N MET A 221 -10.45 -20.21 -17.37
CA MET A 221 -10.44 -21.54 -17.98
C MET A 221 -11.77 -21.85 -18.67
N MET A 222 -11.72 -22.63 -19.74
CA MET A 222 -12.87 -22.99 -20.58
C MET A 222 -13.22 -24.46 -20.42
N THR A 223 -14.50 -24.77 -20.64
CA THR A 223 -14.94 -26.14 -20.85
C THR A 223 -14.61 -26.60 -22.27
N CYS A 224 -14.35 -27.88 -22.46
CA CYS A 224 -13.96 -28.46 -23.75
C CYS A 224 -14.98 -28.16 -24.85
N LEU A 225 -16.29 -28.07 -24.52
CA LEU A 225 -17.37 -27.74 -25.45
C LEU A 225 -17.30 -26.30 -25.99
N LEU A 226 -16.80 -25.36 -25.17
CA LEU A 226 -16.68 -23.95 -25.57
C LEU A 226 -15.45 -23.72 -26.46
N TYR A 227 -14.45 -24.58 -26.38
CA TYR A 227 -13.23 -24.52 -27.20
C TYR A 227 -13.46 -25.03 -28.63
N THR A 228 -14.35 -26.04 -28.79
CA THR A 228 -14.64 -26.70 -30.08
C THR A 228 -15.79 -26.06 -30.87
N SER A 229 -16.65 -25.26 -30.24
CA SER A 229 -17.73 -24.58 -30.98
C SER A 229 -17.20 -23.32 -31.66
N PRO A 230 -17.21 -23.23 -33.00
CA PRO A 230 -16.95 -21.98 -33.68
C PRO A 230 -18.00 -20.97 -33.23
N SER A 231 -17.57 -19.85 -32.64
CA SER A 231 -18.46 -18.77 -32.23
C SER A 231 -19.28 -18.32 -33.45
N PRO A 232 -20.60 -18.44 -33.44
CA PRO A 232 -21.39 -17.80 -34.48
C PRO A 232 -21.46 -16.32 -34.14
N ARG A 233 -20.81 -15.50 -34.94
CA ARG A 233 -20.76 -14.03 -34.97
C ARG A 233 -19.50 -13.40 -34.40
N ASP A 234 -18.72 -13.06 -35.34
CA ASP A 234 -18.17 -11.70 -35.47
C ASP A 234 -19.11 -10.84 -36.29
#